data_4ec9480431f52b5718a47691b87eb0c5
#
_entry.id   4ec9480431f52b5718a47691b87eb0c5
#
_cell.length_a   1.000
_cell.length_b   1.000
_cell.length_c   1.000
_cell.angle_alpha   90.00
_cell.angle_beta   90.00
_cell.angle_gamma   90.00
#
_symmetry.space_group_name_H-M   'P 1'
#
loop_
_entity.id
_entity.type
_entity.pdbx_description
1 polymer ?
#
loop_
_entity_poly.entity_id
_entity_poly.type
_entity_poly.pdbx_seq_one_letter_code
_entity_poly.pdbx_strand_id
1 'polypeptide(L)'
;MTTTKLLLVLFAALVAAACASTPIGSDSTVTEATAKQLSGDVPLPPGAVIKQQDTLVMSAASTWLGRISLSVSGEPQAVFTYFKDGMPASGWTLTSSSFSKTSLLTFTKGERVANIQMQGTSFGGNDVLITVAPAARPVNSRP
;
A
#
# COMPACT_ATOMS: atom_id res chain seq x y z
N MET A 1 -33.60 8.89 64.97
CA MET A 1 -33.76 7.86 63.92
C MET A 1 -33.65 8.46 62.49
N THR A 2 -32.82 9.45 62.24
CA THR A 2 -32.74 10.14 60.92
C THR A 2 -31.34 10.30 60.38
N THR A 3 -30.32 9.85 61.03
CA THR A 3 -28.91 9.97 60.61
C THR A 3 -28.34 8.73 59.97
N THR A 4 -29.01 7.57 60.08
CA THR A 4 -28.50 6.29 59.54
C THR A 4 -28.91 6.06 58.08
N LYS A 5 -29.91 6.81 57.56
CA LYS A 5 -30.35 6.69 56.14
C LYS A 5 -29.57 7.55 55.16
N LEU A 6 -28.78 8.52 55.64
CA LEU A 6 -28.00 9.41 54.76
C LEU A 6 -26.64 8.83 54.35
N LEU A 7 -26.16 7.81 55.10
CA LEU A 7 -24.85 7.19 54.81
C LEU A 7 -24.90 6.07 53.77
N LEU A 8 -26.09 5.58 53.44
CA LEU A 8 -26.26 4.46 52.49
C LEU A 8 -26.44 4.90 51.02
N VAL A 9 -26.67 6.19 50.79
CA VAL A 9 -26.85 6.74 49.43
C VAL A 9 -25.54 7.24 48.81
N LEU A 10 -24.47 7.39 49.61
CA LEU A 10 -23.20 7.94 49.13
C LEU A 10 -22.21 6.87 48.59
N PHE A 11 -22.56 5.57 48.63
CA PHE A 11 -21.65 4.49 48.27
C PHE A 11 -22.03 3.80 46.93
N ALA A 12 -23.05 4.28 46.21
CA ALA A 12 -23.53 3.67 44.97
C ALA A 12 -23.09 4.40 43.67
N ALA A 13 -22.19 5.40 43.77
CA ALA A 13 -21.84 6.27 42.63
C ALA A 13 -20.39 6.17 42.16
N LEU A 14 -19.69 5.04 42.36
CA LEU A 14 -18.27 4.96 41.97
C LEU A 14 -17.88 3.66 41.27
N VAL A 15 -18.71 3.13 40.36
CA VAL A 15 -18.29 2.07 39.43
C VAL A 15 -18.89 2.36 38.04
N ALA A 16 -18.49 3.47 37.45
CA ALA A 16 -18.58 3.68 36.00
C ALA A 16 -17.18 4.03 35.49
N ALA A 17 -16.21 3.17 35.79
CA ALA A 17 -14.89 3.26 35.15
C ALA A 17 -15.00 2.69 33.72
N ALA A 18 -15.23 3.59 32.80
CA ALA A 18 -14.70 3.70 31.48
C ALA A 18 -13.96 2.46 30.94
N CYS A 19 -14.65 1.63 30.19
CA CYS A 19 -14.03 0.97 29.03
C CYS A 19 -13.84 2.03 27.94
N ALA A 20 -12.82 2.87 28.06
CA ALA A 20 -12.27 3.58 26.95
C ALA A 20 -11.54 2.55 26.08
N SER A 21 -12.27 1.94 25.14
CA SER A 21 -11.66 1.23 24.02
C SER A 21 -10.89 2.28 23.23
N THR A 22 -9.58 2.36 23.47
CA THR A 22 -8.69 3.08 22.59
C THR A 22 -8.80 2.41 21.22
N PRO A 23 -9.23 3.10 20.15
CA PRO A 23 -9.10 2.55 18.83
C PRO A 23 -7.60 2.35 18.60
N ILE A 24 -7.19 1.11 18.38
CA ILE A 24 -5.84 0.78 17.92
C ILE A 24 -5.74 1.37 16.53
N GLY A 25 -5.26 2.60 16.44
CA GLY A 25 -4.95 3.30 15.22
C GLY A 25 -3.64 2.78 14.61
N SER A 26 -3.58 1.48 14.30
CA SER A 26 -2.37 0.87 13.71
C SER A 26 -2.33 0.97 12.19
N ASP A 27 -3.42 1.38 11.55
CA ASP A 27 -3.55 1.30 10.08
C ASP A 27 -2.95 2.53 9.36
N SER A 28 -3.08 3.72 9.95
CA SER A 28 -2.63 4.95 9.30
C SER A 28 -1.09 5.10 9.27
N THR A 29 -0.40 4.66 10.30
CA THR A 29 1.06 4.81 10.41
C THR A 29 1.82 3.88 9.48
N VAL A 30 1.32 2.66 9.26
CA VAL A 30 1.93 1.70 8.31
C VAL A 30 1.74 2.19 6.87
N THR A 31 0.57 2.73 6.54
CA THR A 31 0.27 3.30 5.22
C THR A 31 1.18 4.48 4.91
N GLU A 32 1.35 5.40 5.85
CA GLU A 32 2.19 6.59 5.68
C GLU A 32 3.67 6.22 5.55
N ALA A 33 4.17 5.30 6.38
CA ALA A 33 5.54 4.80 6.29
C ALA A 33 5.80 4.10 4.95
N THR A 34 4.85 3.28 4.48
CA THR A 34 4.93 2.61 3.18
C THR A 34 4.92 3.63 2.04
N ALA A 35 4.01 4.59 2.05
CA ALA A 35 3.94 5.64 1.05
C ALA A 35 5.22 6.48 0.99
N LYS A 36 5.78 6.84 2.14
CA LYS A 36 7.04 7.57 2.25
C LYS A 36 8.22 6.78 1.68
N GLN A 37 8.28 5.48 1.95
CA GLN A 37 9.34 4.61 1.43
C GLN A 37 9.29 4.45 -0.08
N LEU A 38 8.08 4.48 -0.66
CA LEU A 38 7.85 4.33 -2.10
C LEU A 38 8.08 5.63 -2.87
N SER A 39 7.83 6.79 -2.25
CA SER A 39 7.70 8.09 -2.92
C SER A 39 8.92 8.54 -3.72
N GLY A 40 10.10 7.98 -3.48
CA GLY A 40 11.32 8.26 -4.25
C GLY A 40 11.66 7.20 -5.29
N ASP A 41 11.00 6.05 -5.27
CA ASP A 41 11.36 4.90 -6.10
C ASP A 41 10.25 4.50 -7.09
N VAL A 42 8.99 4.51 -6.64
CA VAL A 42 7.83 4.23 -7.48
C VAL A 42 6.80 5.34 -7.30
N PRO A 43 6.40 6.06 -8.37
CA PRO A 43 5.39 7.09 -8.26
C PRO A 43 4.02 6.47 -7.94
N LEU A 44 3.31 7.06 -6.97
CA LEU A 44 1.94 6.67 -6.64
C LEU A 44 0.96 7.66 -7.30
N PRO A 45 -0.08 7.18 -8.00
CA PRO A 45 -1.11 8.05 -8.54
C PRO A 45 -1.79 8.89 -7.46
N PRO A 46 -2.16 10.15 -7.73
CA PRO A 46 -2.92 10.96 -6.80
C PRO A 46 -4.20 10.26 -6.37
N GLY A 47 -4.47 10.24 -5.06
CA GLY A 47 -5.65 9.57 -4.50
C GLY A 47 -5.58 8.04 -4.49
N ALA A 48 -4.43 7.44 -4.80
CA ALA A 48 -4.25 5.99 -4.65
C ALA A 48 -4.37 5.56 -3.18
N VAL A 49 -5.14 4.51 -2.94
CA VAL A 49 -5.32 3.91 -1.61
C VAL A 49 -4.58 2.59 -1.55
N ILE A 50 -3.65 2.46 -0.59
CA ILE A 50 -2.90 1.22 -0.37
C ILE A 50 -3.80 0.20 0.33
N LYS A 51 -3.95 -0.98 -0.26
CA LYS A 51 -4.65 -2.12 0.33
C LYS A 51 -3.68 -2.86 1.26
N GLN A 52 -3.75 -2.57 2.56
CA GLN A 52 -2.80 -3.08 3.57
C GLN A 52 -2.73 -4.61 3.61
N GLN A 53 -3.88 -5.28 3.55
CA GLN A 53 -3.96 -6.74 3.66
C GLN A 53 -3.27 -7.47 2.50
N ASP A 54 -3.16 -6.81 1.33
CA ASP A 54 -2.57 -7.37 0.11
C ASP A 54 -1.15 -6.82 -0.15
N THR A 55 -0.61 -6.02 0.77
CA THR A 55 0.68 -5.34 0.63
C THR A 55 1.72 -5.99 1.52
N LEU A 56 2.88 -6.32 0.94
CA LEU A 56 4.06 -6.82 1.63
C LEU A 56 5.28 -6.06 1.14
N VAL A 57 5.91 -5.29 2.02
CA VAL A 57 7.13 -4.54 1.70
C VAL A 57 8.25 -5.00 2.61
N MET A 58 9.35 -5.40 2.02
CA MET A 58 10.60 -5.73 2.68
C MET A 58 11.64 -4.67 2.30
N SER A 59 12.23 -4.03 3.31
CA SER A 59 13.24 -3.00 3.10
C SER A 59 14.63 -3.52 3.40
N ALA A 60 15.57 -3.18 2.52
CA ALA A 60 16.99 -3.40 2.75
C ALA A 60 17.72 -2.11 2.39
N ALA A 61 18.24 -1.41 3.41
CA ALA A 61 18.91 -0.12 3.27
C ALA A 61 18.05 0.92 2.54
N SER A 62 18.47 1.41 1.37
CA SER A 62 17.76 2.40 0.57
C SER A 62 16.83 1.79 -0.49
N THR A 63 16.71 0.47 -0.54
CA THR A 63 15.89 -0.24 -1.53
C THR A 63 14.79 -1.04 -0.85
N TRP A 64 13.74 -1.31 -1.59
CA TRP A 64 12.68 -2.20 -1.15
C TRP A 64 12.39 -3.27 -2.21
N LEU A 65 11.88 -4.39 -1.73
CA LEU A 65 11.38 -5.50 -2.52
C LEU A 65 10.00 -5.86 -1.96
N GLY A 66 9.14 -6.41 -2.78
CA GLY A 66 7.84 -6.86 -2.31
C GLY A 66 6.70 -6.59 -3.28
N ARG A 67 5.52 -6.50 -2.71
CA ARG A 67 4.27 -6.31 -3.44
C ARG A 67 3.42 -5.26 -2.77
N ILE A 68 2.88 -4.35 -3.58
CA ILE A 68 1.98 -3.29 -3.13
C ILE A 68 0.71 -3.39 -3.94
N SER A 69 -0.40 -3.47 -3.26
CA SER A 69 -1.73 -3.45 -3.86
C SER A 69 -2.37 -2.07 -3.63
N LEU A 70 -2.86 -1.48 -4.71
CA LEU A 70 -3.50 -0.16 -4.71
C LEU A 70 -4.91 -0.24 -5.29
N SER A 71 -5.80 0.58 -4.75
CA SER A 71 -7.02 1.00 -5.44
C SER A 71 -6.81 2.41 -5.98
N VAL A 72 -7.04 2.61 -7.28
CA VAL A 72 -6.79 3.87 -7.97
C VAL A 72 -8.05 4.29 -8.73
N SER A 73 -8.54 5.51 -8.49
CA SER A 73 -9.65 6.08 -9.22
C SER A 73 -9.23 6.52 -10.63
N GLY A 74 -10.20 6.61 -11.54
CA GLY A 74 -10.01 7.13 -12.90
C GLY A 74 -10.05 6.07 -13.99
N GLU A 75 -9.89 6.53 -15.21
CA GLU A 75 -9.92 5.67 -16.40
C GLU A 75 -8.68 4.77 -16.49
N PRO A 76 -8.83 3.49 -16.88
CA PRO A 76 -7.71 2.55 -16.96
C PRO A 76 -6.54 3.05 -17.82
N GLN A 77 -6.85 3.71 -18.94
CA GLN A 77 -5.83 4.29 -19.83
C GLN A 77 -5.03 5.40 -19.13
N ALA A 78 -5.66 6.24 -18.32
CA ALA A 78 -4.99 7.31 -17.60
C ALA A 78 -4.03 6.75 -16.53
N VAL A 79 -4.45 5.72 -15.79
CA VAL A 79 -3.62 5.04 -14.79
C VAL A 79 -2.43 4.33 -15.45
N PHE A 80 -2.65 3.68 -16.60
CA PHE A 80 -1.59 3.06 -17.37
C PHE A 80 -0.54 4.08 -17.83
N THR A 81 -0.99 5.20 -18.43
CA THR A 81 -0.12 6.27 -18.90
C THR A 81 0.66 6.90 -17.73
N TYR A 82 0.00 7.10 -16.57
CA TYR A 82 0.66 7.64 -15.38
C TYR A 82 1.90 6.82 -14.99
N PHE A 83 1.78 5.51 -14.91
CA PHE A 83 2.94 4.65 -14.56
C PHE A 83 3.95 4.58 -15.70
N LYS A 84 3.50 4.43 -16.95
CA LYS A 84 4.36 4.33 -18.10
C LYS A 84 5.30 5.53 -18.23
N ASP A 85 4.77 6.74 -17.99
CA ASP A 85 5.50 7.99 -18.16
C ASP A 85 6.19 8.43 -16.86
N GLY A 86 5.64 8.08 -15.68
CA GLY A 86 6.17 8.47 -14.37
C GLY A 86 7.34 7.62 -13.88
N MET A 87 7.35 6.32 -14.17
CA MET A 87 8.41 5.42 -13.72
C MET A 87 9.81 5.81 -14.22
N PRO A 88 10.00 6.24 -15.50
CA PRO A 88 11.30 6.70 -15.99
C PRO A 88 11.87 7.88 -15.22
N ALA A 89 11.03 8.82 -14.74
CA ALA A 89 11.48 9.94 -13.92
C ALA A 89 12.07 9.50 -12.56
N SER A 90 11.69 8.30 -12.08
CA SER A 90 12.27 7.66 -10.88
C SER A 90 13.43 6.73 -11.20
N GLY A 91 13.98 6.76 -12.42
CA GLY A 91 15.16 5.99 -12.83
C GLY A 91 14.87 4.55 -13.25
N TRP A 92 13.61 4.20 -13.54
CA TRP A 92 13.23 2.91 -14.09
C TRP A 92 13.26 2.92 -15.62
N THR A 93 13.71 1.85 -16.24
CA THR A 93 13.70 1.66 -17.70
C THR A 93 12.56 0.73 -18.07
N LEU A 94 11.66 1.19 -18.95
CA LEU A 94 10.57 0.36 -19.47
C LEU A 94 11.14 -0.74 -20.38
N THR A 95 10.80 -1.99 -20.09
CA THR A 95 11.24 -3.16 -20.88
C THR A 95 10.08 -3.84 -21.62
N SER A 96 8.86 -3.74 -21.09
CA SER A 96 7.67 -4.28 -21.76
C SER A 96 6.43 -3.49 -21.36
N SER A 97 5.49 -3.34 -22.30
CA SER A 97 4.19 -2.73 -22.03
C SER A 97 3.10 -3.41 -22.84
N SER A 98 1.97 -3.70 -22.19
CA SER A 98 0.76 -4.24 -22.81
C SER A 98 -0.45 -3.58 -22.19
N PHE A 99 -1.30 -2.98 -23.02
CA PHE A 99 -2.57 -2.40 -22.60
C PHE A 99 -3.73 -3.28 -23.06
N SER A 100 -4.49 -3.81 -22.11
CA SER A 100 -5.65 -4.67 -22.37
C SER A 100 -6.58 -4.65 -21.14
N LYS A 101 -7.55 -5.56 -21.06
CA LYS A 101 -8.40 -5.74 -19.87
C LYS A 101 -7.58 -5.92 -18.60
N THR A 102 -6.47 -6.65 -18.68
CA THR A 102 -5.42 -6.70 -17.66
C THR A 102 -4.16 -6.14 -18.29
N SER A 103 -3.83 -4.91 -17.96
CA SER A 103 -2.66 -4.22 -18.50
C SER A 103 -1.41 -4.56 -17.69
N LEU A 104 -0.26 -4.60 -18.35
CA LEU A 104 1.02 -4.93 -17.72
C LEU A 104 2.10 -3.96 -18.20
N LEU A 105 2.87 -3.44 -17.24
CA LEU A 105 4.10 -2.71 -17.47
C LEU A 105 5.25 -3.43 -16.75
N THR A 106 6.37 -3.61 -17.42
CA THR A 106 7.58 -4.17 -16.81
C THR A 106 8.72 -3.17 -16.96
N PHE A 107 9.41 -2.93 -15.85
CA PHE A 107 10.54 -2.00 -15.77
C PHE A 107 11.73 -2.67 -15.12
N THR A 108 12.92 -2.15 -15.40
CA THR A 108 14.17 -2.54 -14.72
C THR A 108 14.88 -1.33 -14.13
N LYS A 109 15.54 -1.51 -12.98
CA LYS A 109 16.37 -0.50 -12.32
C LYS A 109 17.50 -1.19 -11.55
N GLY A 110 18.72 -1.13 -12.09
CA GLY A 110 19.85 -1.92 -11.57
C GLY A 110 19.54 -3.42 -11.61
N GLU A 111 19.69 -4.09 -10.47
CA GLU A 111 19.41 -5.53 -10.33
C GLU A 111 17.96 -5.82 -9.89
N ARG A 112 17.02 -4.90 -10.11
CA ARG A 112 15.60 -5.07 -9.75
C ARG A 112 14.70 -5.00 -11.00
N VAL A 113 13.61 -5.74 -10.92
CA VAL A 113 12.50 -5.70 -11.88
C VAL A 113 11.24 -5.25 -11.15
N ALA A 114 10.52 -4.32 -11.75
CA ALA A 114 9.19 -3.91 -11.31
C ALA A 114 8.16 -4.35 -12.35
N ASN A 115 7.14 -5.09 -11.90
CA ASN A 115 5.97 -5.42 -12.69
C ASN A 115 4.77 -4.67 -12.11
N ILE A 116 4.07 -3.93 -12.96
CA ILE A 116 2.85 -3.20 -12.61
C ILE A 116 1.71 -3.81 -13.40
N GLN A 117 0.82 -4.50 -12.71
CA GLN A 117 -0.39 -5.09 -13.28
C GLN A 117 -1.59 -4.22 -12.90
N MET A 118 -2.44 -3.92 -13.87
CA MET A 118 -3.60 -3.07 -13.67
C MET A 118 -4.84 -3.72 -14.26
N GLN A 119 -5.95 -3.66 -13.53
CA GLN A 119 -7.23 -4.18 -13.96
C GLN A 119 -8.35 -3.23 -13.53
N GLY A 120 -9.20 -2.84 -14.48
CA GLY A 120 -10.40 -2.07 -14.19
C GLY A 120 -11.39 -2.87 -13.34
N THR A 121 -12.07 -2.20 -12.39
CA THR A 121 -13.08 -2.79 -11.52
C THR A 121 -14.50 -2.53 -12.03
N SER A 122 -15.46 -3.38 -11.67
CA SER A 122 -16.87 -3.26 -12.09
C SER A 122 -17.58 -2.02 -11.53
N PHE A 123 -17.05 -1.44 -10.46
CA PHE A 123 -17.63 -0.25 -9.81
C PHE A 123 -16.92 1.05 -10.18
N GLY A 124 -16.07 1.02 -11.20
CA GLY A 124 -15.20 2.12 -11.60
C GLY A 124 -13.89 2.13 -10.81
N GLY A 125 -12.83 2.70 -11.43
CA GLY A 125 -11.48 2.67 -10.88
C GLY A 125 -10.70 1.42 -11.27
N ASN A 126 -9.53 1.25 -10.67
CA ASN A 126 -8.57 0.21 -11.03
C ASN A 126 -7.96 -0.43 -9.79
N ASP A 127 -7.78 -1.74 -9.85
CA ASP A 127 -6.88 -2.47 -8.97
C ASP A 127 -5.50 -2.52 -9.62
N VAL A 128 -4.51 -2.06 -8.89
CA VAL A 128 -3.11 -1.99 -9.33
C VAL A 128 -2.26 -2.83 -8.40
N LEU A 129 -1.51 -3.75 -8.95
CA LEU A 129 -0.54 -4.57 -8.24
C LEU A 129 0.86 -4.23 -8.73
N ILE A 130 1.69 -3.70 -7.85
CA ILE A 130 3.09 -3.39 -8.10
C ILE A 130 3.94 -4.45 -7.39
N THR A 131 4.74 -5.18 -8.14
CA THR A 131 5.68 -6.17 -7.60
C THR A 131 7.09 -5.75 -7.95
N VAL A 132 7.96 -5.59 -6.96
CA VAL A 132 9.39 -5.35 -7.14
C VAL A 132 10.17 -6.53 -6.59
N ALA A 133 11.01 -7.12 -7.45
CA ALA A 133 11.82 -8.29 -7.13
C ALA A 133 13.25 -8.13 -7.68
N PRO A 134 14.22 -8.92 -7.20
CA PRO A 134 15.51 -9.00 -7.85
C PRO A 134 15.37 -9.47 -9.30
N ALA A 135 16.15 -8.90 -10.21
CA ALA A 135 16.22 -9.40 -11.57
C ALA A 135 16.77 -10.84 -11.56
N ALA A 136 16.14 -11.71 -12.35
CA ALA A 136 16.65 -13.06 -12.51
C ALA A 136 18.04 -12.99 -13.13
N ARG A 137 19.04 -13.60 -12.49
CA ARG A 137 20.36 -13.78 -13.11
C ARG A 137 20.24 -14.86 -14.18
N PRO A 138 20.83 -14.67 -15.38
CA PRO A 138 20.89 -15.75 -16.36
C PRO A 138 21.63 -16.91 -15.71
N VAL A 139 20.98 -18.08 -15.64
CA VAL A 139 21.64 -19.30 -15.27
C VAL A 139 22.60 -19.62 -16.42
N ASN A 140 23.90 -19.36 -16.20
CA ASN A 140 24.92 -19.84 -17.12
C ASN A 140 24.84 -21.37 -17.09
N SER A 141 24.10 -21.95 -18.01
CA SER A 141 24.26 -23.37 -18.33
C SER A 141 25.69 -23.56 -18.85
N ARG A 142 26.57 -24.00 -17.97
CA ARG A 142 27.91 -24.41 -18.33
C ARG A 142 27.78 -25.64 -19.24
N PRO A 143 28.44 -25.65 -20.39
CA PRO A 143 28.43 -26.82 -21.28
C PRO A 143 29.03 -28.04 -20.57
#